data_eab720b7def66bd846772bac0974a820
#
_entry.id   eab720b7def66bd846772bac0974a820
#
_cell.length_a   1.000
_cell.length_b   1.000
_cell.length_c   1.000
_cell.angle_alpha   90.00
_cell.angle_beta   90.00
_cell.angle_gamma   90.00
#
_symmetry.space_group_name_H-M   'P 1'
#
loop_
_entity.id
_entity.type
_entity.pdbx_description
1 polymer ?
#
loop_
_entity_poly.entity_id
_entity_poly.type
_entity_poly.pdbx_seq_one_letter_code
_entity_poly.pdbx_strand_id
1 'polypeptide(L)'
;MNTFQRIALATVAIAIAAAILYPLFSQNGNARERIPVRIGTPAAGRLLKSDAEWKAVLSPEAYRITRERGTELPFSAAGHNSKADGEYHCVCCQQPLFDSSAKFDSGTGWPSFFQPLNENAISLFGENSRFDDRTEVVCSRCDAHLGHVFTDGPRPTGLRYCMNMGALTFAPR
;
A
#
# COMPACT_ATOMS: atom_id res chain seq x y z
N MET A 1 13.39 0.54 61.52
CA MET A 1 12.53 0.76 60.32
C MET A 1 11.26 -0.03 60.52
N ASN A 2 10.12 0.63 60.70
CA ASN A 2 8.84 0.02 60.99
C ASN A 2 8.23 -0.66 59.73
N THR A 3 7.41 -1.67 59.97
CA THR A 3 6.74 -2.48 58.93
C THR A 3 6.02 -1.60 57.88
N PHE A 4 5.48 -0.46 58.29
CA PHE A 4 4.84 0.55 57.42
C PHE A 4 5.83 1.20 56.44
N GLN A 5 7.10 1.45 56.82
CA GLN A 5 8.11 2.02 55.92
C GLN A 5 8.58 1.01 54.82
N ARG A 6 8.56 -0.27 55.12
CA ARG A 6 8.91 -1.32 54.15
C ARG A 6 7.81 -1.52 53.10
N ILE A 7 6.52 -1.37 53.50
CA ILE A 7 5.38 -1.47 52.57
C ILE A 7 5.36 -0.26 51.63
N ALA A 8 5.63 0.94 52.13
CA ALA A 8 5.66 2.16 51.31
C ALA A 8 6.79 2.14 50.28
N LEU A 9 7.98 1.63 50.61
CA LEU A 9 9.12 1.51 49.68
C LEU A 9 8.87 0.46 48.61
N ALA A 10 8.17 -0.64 48.94
CA ALA A 10 7.84 -1.68 47.95
C ALA A 10 6.79 -1.19 46.94
N THR A 11 5.81 -0.43 47.36
CA THR A 11 4.75 0.12 46.48
C THR A 11 5.31 1.20 45.54
N VAL A 12 6.24 2.02 45.98
CA VAL A 12 6.90 3.03 45.16
C VAL A 12 7.81 2.36 44.11
N ALA A 13 8.53 1.30 44.47
CA ALA A 13 9.40 0.56 43.55
C ALA A 13 8.60 -0.13 42.41
N ILE A 14 7.42 -0.69 42.74
CA ILE A 14 6.52 -1.32 41.74
C ILE A 14 5.93 -0.26 40.80
N ALA A 15 5.55 0.91 41.32
CA ALA A 15 5.02 2.01 40.50
C ALA A 15 6.08 2.59 39.53
N ILE A 16 7.34 2.69 39.96
CA ILE A 16 8.44 3.16 39.11
C ILE A 16 8.80 2.13 38.04
N ALA A 17 8.79 0.83 38.36
CA ALA A 17 9.03 -0.23 37.39
C ALA A 17 7.91 -0.28 36.32
N ALA A 18 6.66 -0.07 36.70
CA ALA A 18 5.54 0.03 35.77
C ALA A 18 5.63 1.27 34.87
N ALA A 19 6.10 2.41 35.39
CA ALA A 19 6.26 3.64 34.63
C ALA A 19 7.43 3.60 33.63
N ILE A 20 8.47 2.80 33.89
CA ILE A 20 9.64 2.63 33.00
C ILE A 20 9.35 1.60 31.89
N LEU A 21 8.50 0.60 32.16
CA LEU A 21 8.12 -0.41 31.17
C LEU A 21 6.98 0.03 30.24
N TYR A 22 6.18 1.03 30.61
CA TYR A 22 5.06 1.51 29.81
C TYR A 22 5.43 2.15 28.47
N PRO A 23 6.55 2.91 28.34
CA PRO A 23 6.95 3.44 27.03
C PRO A 23 7.55 2.41 26.08
N LEU A 24 8.00 1.23 26.57
CA LEU A 24 8.56 0.19 25.70
C LEU A 24 7.48 -0.67 25.01
N PHE A 25 6.26 -0.70 25.55
CA PHE A 25 5.11 -1.41 24.96
C PHE A 25 4.22 -0.53 24.09
N SER A 26 4.39 0.80 24.12
CA SER A 26 3.53 1.75 23.39
C SER A 26 4.06 2.17 22.02
N GLN A 27 5.16 1.59 21.53
CA GLN A 27 5.71 1.93 20.21
C GLN A 27 5.40 0.90 19.10
N ASN A 28 4.57 -0.11 19.37
CA ASN A 28 4.01 -0.98 18.32
C ASN A 28 2.56 -0.62 17.99
N GLY A 29 2.26 0.68 17.89
CA GLY A 29 1.02 1.17 17.34
C GLY A 29 1.00 0.96 15.82
N ASN A 30 0.24 -0.04 15.37
CA ASN A 30 -0.28 -0.15 13.99
C ASN A 30 0.68 -0.49 12.84
N ALA A 31 1.65 -1.37 13.01
CA ALA A 31 2.00 -2.23 11.90
C ALA A 31 0.85 -3.24 11.74
N ARG A 32 -0.15 -2.94 10.88
CA ARG A 32 -1.15 -3.92 10.46
C ARG A 32 -0.37 -5.11 9.91
N GLU A 33 -0.47 -6.25 10.59
CA GLU A 33 0.16 -7.48 10.15
C GLU A 33 -0.46 -7.85 8.80
N ARG A 34 0.31 -7.64 7.75
CA ARG A 34 -0.11 -8.00 6.39
C ARG A 34 -0.03 -9.51 6.29
N ILE A 35 -1.15 -10.18 6.13
CA ILE A 35 -1.14 -11.58 5.72
C ILE A 35 -0.85 -11.58 4.21
N PRO A 36 0.36 -11.97 3.78
CA PRO A 36 0.68 -11.96 2.36
C PRO A 36 -0.04 -13.12 1.67
N VAL A 37 -1.12 -12.83 0.98
CA VAL A 37 -1.60 -13.72 -0.09
C VAL A 37 -0.73 -13.35 -1.30
N ARG A 38 0.41 -14.03 -1.46
CA ARG A 38 1.29 -13.83 -2.61
C ARG A 38 0.66 -14.49 -3.83
N ILE A 39 0.17 -13.67 -4.75
CA ILE A 39 0.03 -14.04 -6.15
C ILE A 39 1.22 -13.38 -6.86
N GLY A 40 2.14 -14.19 -7.36
CA GLY A 40 3.35 -13.75 -8.05
C GLY A 40 4.64 -13.84 -7.24
N THR A 41 5.77 -14.08 -7.91
CA THR A 41 7.12 -14.00 -7.34
C THR A 41 7.56 -12.54 -7.35
N PRO A 42 8.21 -12.01 -6.30
CA PRO A 42 8.78 -10.66 -6.35
C PRO A 42 9.70 -10.53 -7.56
N ALA A 43 9.60 -9.42 -8.29
CA ALA A 43 10.50 -9.13 -9.39
C ALA A 43 11.96 -9.24 -8.91
N ALA A 44 12.82 -9.84 -9.72
CA ALA A 44 14.26 -9.88 -9.46
C ALA A 44 14.77 -8.44 -9.27
N GLY A 45 15.42 -8.16 -8.13
CA GLY A 45 15.95 -6.83 -7.83
C GLY A 45 14.94 -5.91 -7.12
N ARG A 46 14.50 -6.28 -5.91
CA ARG A 46 13.71 -5.37 -5.06
C ARG A 46 14.44 -4.04 -4.86
N LEU A 47 13.70 -2.94 -5.02
CA LEU A 47 14.18 -1.59 -4.76
C LEU A 47 13.67 -1.13 -3.39
N LEU A 48 14.56 -1.11 -2.41
CA LEU A 48 14.27 -0.64 -1.06
C LEU A 48 14.93 0.72 -0.87
N LYS A 49 14.15 1.70 -0.40
CA LYS A 49 14.59 3.03 -0.02
C LYS A 49 13.93 3.40 1.30
N SER A 50 14.59 4.23 2.09
CA SER A 50 14.01 4.85 3.28
C SER A 50 12.93 5.87 2.90
N ASP A 51 12.08 6.22 3.87
CA ASP A 51 11.05 7.25 3.67
C ASP A 51 11.64 8.60 3.26
N ALA A 52 12.80 8.96 3.81
CA ALA A 52 13.49 10.20 3.45
C ALA A 52 13.94 10.20 1.98
N GLU A 53 14.48 9.07 1.49
CA GLU A 53 14.87 8.92 0.08
C GLU A 53 13.66 8.94 -0.86
N TRP A 54 12.52 8.34 -0.46
CA TRP A 54 11.30 8.42 -1.26
C TRP A 54 10.73 9.84 -1.29
N LYS A 55 10.71 10.55 -0.16
CA LYS A 55 10.28 11.96 -0.09
C LYS A 55 11.13 12.88 -0.96
N ALA A 56 12.41 12.58 -1.13
CA ALA A 56 13.32 13.38 -1.94
C ALA A 56 13.07 13.25 -3.45
N VAL A 57 12.46 12.15 -3.92
CA VAL A 57 12.31 11.85 -5.36
C VAL A 57 10.86 11.84 -5.84
N LEU A 58 9.89 11.76 -4.95
CA LEU A 58 8.46 11.74 -5.29
C LEU A 58 7.82 13.11 -5.04
N SER A 59 6.79 13.43 -5.83
CA SER A 59 5.92 14.55 -5.48
C SER A 59 5.20 14.25 -4.15
N PRO A 60 4.76 15.28 -3.40
CA PRO A 60 4.01 15.06 -2.15
C PRO A 60 2.79 14.15 -2.34
N GLU A 61 2.06 14.31 -3.44
CA GLU A 61 0.89 13.48 -3.75
C GLU A 61 1.27 12.03 -4.06
N ALA A 62 2.28 11.81 -4.90
CA ALA A 62 2.76 10.46 -5.20
C ALA A 62 3.28 9.76 -3.93
N TYR A 63 3.98 10.48 -3.06
CA TYR A 63 4.43 9.96 -1.77
C TYR A 63 3.25 9.57 -0.88
N ARG A 64 2.26 10.46 -0.71
CA ARG A 64 1.06 10.19 0.07
C ARG A 64 0.32 8.95 -0.40
N ILE A 65 0.14 8.81 -1.72
CA ILE A 65 -0.54 7.65 -2.29
C ILE A 65 0.30 6.39 -2.10
N THR A 66 1.57 6.40 -2.53
CA THR A 66 2.35 5.16 -2.68
C THR A 66 3.02 4.70 -1.40
N ARG A 67 3.34 5.60 -0.45
CA ARG A 67 4.06 5.28 0.78
C ARG A 67 3.21 5.37 2.04
N GLU A 68 2.22 6.28 2.05
CA GLU A 68 1.28 6.44 3.16
C GLU A 68 -0.10 5.78 2.89
N ARG A 69 -0.21 5.01 1.77
CA ARG A 69 -1.44 4.28 1.37
C ARG A 69 -2.64 5.20 1.17
N GLY A 70 -2.40 6.40 0.67
CA GLY A 70 -3.45 7.35 0.34
C GLY A 70 -4.28 6.92 -0.87
N THR A 71 -5.47 7.48 -0.98
CA THR A 71 -6.33 7.35 -2.15
C THR A 71 -6.61 8.74 -2.70
N GLU A 72 -6.49 8.91 -4.02
CA GLU A 72 -6.92 10.13 -4.70
C GLU A 72 -8.45 10.21 -4.78
N LEU A 73 -9.00 11.39 -5.01
CA LEU A 73 -10.44 11.54 -5.20
C LEU A 73 -10.87 10.92 -6.54
N PRO A 74 -12.07 10.33 -6.62
CA PRO A 74 -12.58 9.80 -7.88
C PRO A 74 -12.72 10.94 -8.90
N PHE A 75 -12.43 10.67 -10.17
CA PHE A 75 -12.47 11.62 -11.29
C PHE A 75 -11.50 12.82 -11.19
N SER A 76 -10.63 12.87 -10.18
CA SER A 76 -9.70 14.00 -9.99
C SER A 76 -8.47 13.94 -10.88
N ALA A 77 -8.02 12.75 -11.26
CA ALA A 77 -6.80 12.57 -12.03
C ALA A 77 -7.05 12.62 -13.53
N ALA A 78 -6.28 13.46 -14.22
CA ALA A 78 -6.27 13.46 -15.68
C ALA A 78 -5.84 12.08 -16.21
N GLY A 79 -6.53 11.57 -17.25
CA GLY A 79 -6.19 10.29 -17.86
C GLY A 79 -6.77 9.05 -17.16
N HIS A 80 -7.58 9.16 -16.08
CA HIS A 80 -8.24 8.02 -15.45
C HIS A 80 -9.04 7.18 -16.47
N ASN A 81 -9.68 7.80 -17.45
CA ASN A 81 -10.45 7.17 -18.52
C ASN A 81 -9.76 7.22 -19.90
N SER A 82 -8.45 7.54 -19.98
CA SER A 82 -7.69 7.56 -21.23
C SER A 82 -7.73 6.21 -21.94
N LYS A 83 -7.86 6.26 -23.27
CA LYS A 83 -7.82 5.11 -24.18
C LYS A 83 -6.53 5.11 -25.04
N ALA A 84 -5.54 5.93 -24.68
CA ALA A 84 -4.26 5.98 -25.38
C ALA A 84 -3.54 4.62 -25.29
N ASP A 85 -2.90 4.21 -26.38
CA ASP A 85 -2.13 2.97 -26.42
C ASP A 85 -0.77 3.14 -25.74
N GLY A 86 -0.42 2.20 -24.86
CA GLY A 86 0.82 2.26 -24.09
C GLY A 86 0.80 1.43 -22.82
N GLU A 87 1.78 1.67 -21.96
CA GLU A 87 1.96 0.96 -20.72
C GLU A 87 1.85 1.90 -19.49
N TYR A 88 1.36 1.37 -18.41
CA TYR A 88 1.30 2.04 -17.11
C TYR A 88 2.39 1.49 -16.20
N HIS A 89 3.30 2.37 -15.76
CA HIS A 89 4.45 2.02 -14.93
C HIS A 89 4.28 2.56 -13.52
N CYS A 90 4.97 1.93 -12.56
CA CYS A 90 5.03 2.42 -11.19
C CYS A 90 5.73 3.77 -11.12
N VAL A 91 5.10 4.79 -10.53
CA VAL A 91 5.68 6.13 -10.38
C VAL A 91 6.98 6.12 -9.55
N CYS A 92 7.12 5.15 -8.62
CA CYS A 92 8.28 5.06 -7.73
C CYS A 92 9.51 4.43 -8.39
N CYS A 93 9.35 3.36 -9.17
CA CYS A 93 10.48 2.55 -9.65
C CYS A 93 10.46 2.25 -11.14
N GLN A 94 9.48 2.79 -11.86
CA GLN A 94 9.30 2.64 -13.30
C GLN A 94 9.12 1.18 -13.76
N GLN A 95 8.72 0.26 -12.86
CA GLN A 95 8.36 -1.10 -13.26
C GLN A 95 7.08 -1.07 -14.10
N PRO A 96 7.03 -1.73 -15.29
CA PRO A 96 5.79 -1.92 -16.04
C PRO A 96 4.78 -2.73 -15.22
N LEU A 97 3.54 -2.24 -15.12
CA LEU A 97 2.50 -2.81 -14.26
C LEU A 97 1.28 -3.28 -15.04
N PHE A 98 0.78 -2.45 -15.95
CA PHE A 98 -0.42 -2.72 -16.72
C PHE A 98 -0.25 -2.26 -18.17
N ASP A 99 -0.96 -2.93 -19.07
CA ASP A 99 -1.07 -2.57 -20.47
C ASP A 99 -2.41 -1.87 -20.75
N SER A 100 -2.42 -0.91 -21.68
CA SER A 100 -3.63 -0.19 -22.09
C SER A 100 -4.72 -1.12 -22.66
N SER A 101 -4.34 -2.25 -23.25
CA SER A 101 -5.29 -3.24 -23.75
C SER A 101 -6.10 -3.94 -22.66
N ALA A 102 -5.57 -3.96 -21.42
CA ALA A 102 -6.28 -4.47 -20.25
C ALA A 102 -7.15 -3.41 -19.56
N LYS A 103 -7.07 -2.12 -19.98
CA LYS A 103 -7.79 -1.02 -19.36
C LYS A 103 -9.23 -0.96 -19.82
N PHE A 104 -10.15 -0.69 -18.90
CA PHE A 104 -11.56 -0.48 -19.20
C PHE A 104 -12.14 0.67 -18.36
N ASP A 105 -13.29 1.20 -18.80
CA ASP A 105 -14.04 2.18 -18.03
C ASP A 105 -14.96 1.46 -17.04
N SER A 106 -14.65 1.58 -15.77
CA SER A 106 -15.45 0.99 -14.68
C SER A 106 -16.54 1.95 -14.16
N GLY A 107 -16.55 3.22 -14.61
CA GLY A 107 -17.43 4.25 -14.08
C GLY A 107 -17.09 4.72 -12.67
N THR A 108 -16.02 4.20 -12.04
CA THR A 108 -15.67 4.50 -10.63
C THR A 108 -14.85 5.78 -10.46
N GLY A 109 -14.30 6.32 -11.55
CA GLY A 109 -13.47 7.53 -11.53
C GLY A 109 -11.97 7.28 -11.27
N TRP A 110 -11.54 6.03 -11.22
CA TRP A 110 -10.16 5.60 -11.17
C TRP A 110 -9.78 4.72 -12.36
N PRO A 111 -8.51 4.72 -12.81
CA PRO A 111 -8.04 3.79 -13.83
C PRO A 111 -8.30 2.35 -13.39
N SER A 112 -8.95 1.58 -14.26
CA SER A 112 -9.34 0.19 -13.97
C SER A 112 -8.81 -0.76 -15.05
N PHE A 113 -8.23 -1.89 -14.62
CA PHE A 113 -7.66 -2.91 -15.49
C PHE A 113 -8.23 -4.27 -15.10
N PHE A 114 -8.44 -5.17 -16.08
CA PHE A 114 -8.92 -6.52 -15.78
C PHE A 114 -7.79 -7.52 -15.51
N GLN A 115 -6.54 -7.19 -15.80
CA GLN A 115 -5.35 -7.98 -15.46
C GLN A 115 -4.10 -7.10 -15.40
N PRO A 116 -3.05 -7.51 -14.64
CA PRO A 116 -1.72 -6.89 -14.71
C PRO A 116 -0.99 -7.29 -15.99
N LEU A 117 0.12 -6.61 -16.30
CA LEU A 117 0.95 -6.92 -17.45
C LEU A 117 1.50 -8.36 -17.42
N ASN A 118 1.87 -8.84 -16.24
CA ASN A 118 2.24 -10.22 -15.97
C ASN A 118 2.14 -10.51 -14.46
N GLU A 119 2.25 -11.79 -14.07
CA GLU A 119 2.11 -12.25 -12.69
C GLU A 119 3.13 -11.65 -11.71
N ASN A 120 4.29 -11.22 -12.22
CA ASN A 120 5.37 -10.66 -11.41
C ASN A 120 5.33 -9.13 -11.32
N ALA A 121 4.39 -8.47 -12.00
CA ALA A 121 4.30 -7.00 -11.99
C ALA A 121 3.82 -6.45 -10.65
N ILE A 122 2.94 -7.16 -9.98
CA ILE A 122 2.30 -6.73 -8.74
C ILE A 122 2.37 -7.81 -7.66
N SER A 123 2.10 -7.42 -6.42
CA SER A 123 1.81 -8.34 -5.31
C SER A 123 0.49 -7.94 -4.67
N LEU A 124 -0.22 -8.93 -4.12
CA LEU A 124 -1.51 -8.74 -3.46
C LEU A 124 -1.37 -9.00 -1.97
N PHE A 125 -2.01 -8.16 -1.15
CA PHE A 125 -2.07 -8.30 0.29
C PHE A 125 -3.51 -8.20 0.77
N GLY A 126 -3.98 -9.21 1.52
CA GLY A 126 -5.26 -9.16 2.19
C GLY A 126 -5.24 -8.11 3.32
N GLU A 127 -6.17 -7.20 3.33
CA GLU A 127 -6.38 -6.29 4.45
C GLU A 127 -7.39 -6.91 5.42
N ASN A 128 -6.89 -7.68 6.41
CA ASN A 128 -7.71 -8.18 7.52
C ASN A 128 -7.99 -7.05 8.51
N SER A 129 -8.88 -6.14 8.18
CA SER A 129 -9.44 -5.22 9.17
C SER A 129 -10.90 -5.59 9.43
N ARG A 130 -11.39 -5.37 10.66
CA ARG A 130 -12.81 -5.59 11.01
C ARG A 130 -13.80 -4.78 10.15
N PHE A 131 -13.29 -3.87 9.32
CA PHE A 131 -14.08 -2.91 8.55
C PHE A 131 -13.76 -2.90 7.05
N ASP A 132 -12.77 -3.69 6.59
CA ASP A 132 -12.30 -3.62 5.21
C ASP A 132 -11.68 -4.96 4.76
N ASP A 133 -12.42 -5.70 3.93
CA ASP A 133 -11.99 -6.97 3.33
C ASP A 133 -11.33 -6.78 1.95
N ARG A 134 -10.88 -5.55 1.65
CA ARG A 134 -10.25 -5.27 0.35
C ARG A 134 -8.87 -5.92 0.24
N THR A 135 -8.53 -6.34 -0.96
CA THR A 135 -7.20 -6.84 -1.29
C THR A 135 -6.38 -5.69 -1.87
N GLU A 136 -5.33 -5.29 -1.15
CA GLU A 136 -4.39 -4.25 -1.60
C GLU A 136 -3.54 -4.75 -2.76
N VAL A 137 -3.31 -3.88 -3.74
CA VAL A 137 -2.39 -4.09 -4.85
C VAL A 137 -1.16 -3.21 -4.66
N VAL A 138 0.03 -3.82 -4.65
CA VAL A 138 1.30 -3.10 -4.56
C VAL A 138 2.24 -3.47 -5.71
N CYS A 139 3.16 -2.59 -6.02
CA CYS A 139 4.26 -2.87 -6.94
C CYS A 139 5.16 -3.97 -6.37
N SER A 140 5.38 -5.06 -7.10
CA SER A 140 6.19 -6.19 -6.62
C SER A 140 7.67 -5.83 -6.39
N ARG A 141 8.18 -4.77 -7.04
CA ARG A 141 9.58 -4.34 -6.98
C ARG A 141 9.88 -3.42 -5.81
N CYS A 142 8.98 -2.48 -5.47
CA CYS A 142 9.28 -1.45 -4.48
C CYS A 142 8.22 -1.28 -3.38
N ASP A 143 7.21 -2.16 -3.34
CA ASP A 143 6.10 -2.16 -2.38
C ASP A 143 5.27 -0.86 -2.38
N ALA A 144 5.30 -0.07 -3.47
CA ALA A 144 4.45 1.09 -3.62
C ALA A 144 2.98 0.66 -3.60
N HIS A 145 2.16 1.28 -2.75
CA HIS A 145 0.71 1.13 -2.81
C HIS A 145 0.20 1.65 -4.16
N LEU A 146 -0.58 0.84 -4.87
CA LEU A 146 -1.14 1.17 -6.16
C LEU A 146 -2.66 1.40 -6.09
N GLY A 147 -3.36 0.60 -5.31
CA GLY A 147 -4.81 0.58 -5.21
C GLY A 147 -5.30 -0.76 -4.68
N HIS A 148 -6.46 -1.22 -5.16
CA HIS A 148 -7.11 -2.45 -4.69
C HIS A 148 -7.65 -3.27 -5.86
N VAL A 149 -7.82 -4.56 -5.64
CA VAL A 149 -8.48 -5.47 -6.58
C VAL A 149 -9.84 -5.90 -6.04
N PHE A 150 -10.83 -5.99 -6.94
CA PHE A 150 -12.21 -6.37 -6.69
C PHE A 150 -12.61 -7.50 -7.64
N THR A 151 -13.72 -8.21 -7.33
CA THR A 151 -14.23 -9.35 -8.10
C THR A 151 -15.42 -8.97 -9.00
N ASP A 152 -15.56 -7.68 -9.30
CA ASP A 152 -16.64 -7.11 -10.11
C ASP A 152 -16.17 -6.62 -11.49
N GLY A 153 -15.04 -7.16 -11.97
CA GLY A 153 -14.45 -6.83 -13.26
C GLY A 153 -15.08 -7.60 -14.44
N PRO A 154 -14.71 -7.23 -15.67
CA PRO A 154 -15.17 -7.89 -16.89
C PRO A 154 -14.47 -9.23 -17.12
N ARG A 155 -15.01 -10.02 -18.06
CA ARG A 155 -14.28 -11.16 -18.63
C ARG A 155 -12.97 -10.65 -19.31
N PRO A 156 -11.89 -11.47 -19.37
CA PRO A 156 -11.84 -12.91 -19.04
C PRO A 156 -11.62 -13.22 -17.55
N THR A 157 -11.13 -12.27 -16.73
CA THR A 157 -10.69 -12.58 -15.36
C THR A 157 -11.79 -12.44 -14.31
N GLY A 158 -12.78 -11.59 -14.55
CA GLY A 158 -13.77 -11.18 -13.54
C GLY A 158 -13.17 -10.23 -12.49
N LEU A 159 -11.91 -9.81 -12.63
CA LEU A 159 -11.21 -8.93 -11.69
C LEU A 159 -11.18 -7.48 -12.18
N ARG A 160 -11.26 -6.55 -11.23
CA ARG A 160 -11.06 -5.12 -11.46
C ARG A 160 -9.94 -4.62 -10.55
N TYR A 161 -8.79 -4.35 -11.15
CA TYR A 161 -7.67 -3.66 -10.51
C TYR A 161 -7.93 -2.15 -10.58
N CYS A 162 -8.41 -1.58 -9.49
CA CYS A 162 -8.76 -0.16 -9.36
C CYS A 162 -7.56 0.58 -8.77
N MET A 163 -6.85 1.33 -9.62
CA MET A 163 -5.57 1.92 -9.27
C MET A 163 -5.67 3.43 -9.10
N ASN A 164 -4.83 4.00 -8.23
CA ASN A 164 -4.63 5.45 -8.17
C ASN A 164 -3.79 5.90 -9.37
N MET A 165 -4.25 6.90 -10.13
CA MET A 165 -3.47 7.46 -11.23
C MET A 165 -2.18 8.10 -10.74
N GLY A 166 -2.19 8.73 -9.54
CA GLY A 166 -1.00 9.29 -8.91
C GLY A 166 0.06 8.26 -8.49
N ALA A 167 -0.26 6.96 -8.53
CA ALA A 167 0.70 5.87 -8.35
C ALA A 167 1.34 5.39 -9.67
N LEU A 168 0.87 5.90 -10.81
CA LEU A 168 1.23 5.44 -12.14
C LEU A 168 1.88 6.55 -12.97
N THR A 169 2.74 6.15 -13.90
CA THR A 169 3.17 6.96 -15.06
C THR A 169 2.74 6.24 -16.33
N PHE A 170 2.42 6.99 -17.38
CA PHE A 170 2.03 6.42 -18.67
C PHE A 170 3.15 6.58 -19.69
N ALA A 171 3.51 5.49 -20.36
CA ALA A 171 4.45 5.44 -21.46
C ALA A 171 3.69 5.11 -22.75
N PRO A 172 3.49 6.07 -23.68
CA PRO A 172 2.83 5.81 -24.97
C PRO A 172 3.70 4.91 -25.85
N ARG A 173 3.05 4.10 -26.70
CA ARG A 173 3.68 3.36 -27.80
C ARG A 173 3.74 4.19 -29.05
#